data_66f65a1e77472f623d8b00e636b9592b
#
_entry.id   66f65a1e77472f623d8b00e636b9592b
#
_cell.length_a   1.000
_cell.length_b   1.000
_cell.length_c   1.000
_cell.angle_alpha   90.00
_cell.angle_beta   90.00
_cell.angle_gamma   90.00
#
_symmetry.space_group_name_H-M   'P 1'
#
loop_
_entity.id
_entity.type
_entity.pdbx_description
1 polymer ?
#
loop_
_entity_poly.entity_id
_entity_poly.type
_entity_poly.pdbx_seq_one_letter_code
_entity_poly.pdbx_strand_id
1 'polypeptide(L)'
;MPEVTLVEAVNLALARAMEEDANVVVLGEDVGVNGGVFRATVGLQQRFGSERVIDTPLSELLISGLCVGMAAQGLKPVGEIQFMGFLYPCIDQLVNHASRLRNRTQGRLSCPMVLRTPHGGGIRAPEHHSESTEAMLAHIPGLRLVMPSSPERAYGLLLAAIRDPDPVVFLEPTRIYRASKGQVEDNGEALPLDVAFVLRQGRDVTLISWGAAVRETLAAADELAAQGIEAEVIDLATLKPYDEETVLASVMRTGRCVIVHEAARTGGFGAEIAALLAERGLTSLLAPVARVTGYDTIMPLPRLEQRYIPSVARIVAATTKVCQFA
;
A
#
# COMPACT_ATOMS: atom_id res chain seq x y z
N MET A 1 -10.79 22.44 -6.40
CA MET A 1 -9.82 21.61 -5.67
C MET A 1 -8.54 21.56 -6.47
N PRO A 2 -7.35 21.73 -5.87
CA PRO A 2 -6.10 21.59 -6.61
C PRO A 2 -5.91 20.13 -7.05
N GLU A 3 -5.42 19.95 -8.26
CA GLU A 3 -4.91 18.65 -8.71
C GLU A 3 -3.51 18.45 -8.14
N VAL A 4 -3.34 17.41 -7.36
CA VAL A 4 -2.08 17.03 -6.71
C VAL A 4 -1.63 15.63 -7.11
N THR A 5 -0.34 15.39 -7.09
CA THR A 5 0.25 14.07 -7.24
C THR A 5 0.12 13.25 -5.94
N LEU A 6 0.38 11.94 -5.99
CA LEU A 6 0.32 11.11 -4.79
C LEU A 6 1.31 11.56 -3.71
N VAL A 7 2.53 11.94 -4.09
CA VAL A 7 3.53 12.43 -3.13
C VAL A 7 3.13 13.78 -2.51
N GLU A 8 2.49 14.66 -3.26
CA GLU A 8 1.93 15.92 -2.73
C GLU A 8 0.74 15.65 -1.81
N ALA A 9 -0.10 14.65 -2.10
CA ALA A 9 -1.18 14.21 -1.21
C ALA A 9 -0.66 13.65 0.12
N VAL A 10 0.43 12.89 0.10
CA VAL A 10 1.14 12.44 1.31
C VAL A 10 1.62 13.65 2.13
N ASN A 11 2.25 14.65 1.48
CA ASN A 11 2.69 15.87 2.15
C ASN A 11 1.52 16.63 2.81
N LEU A 12 0.41 16.78 2.09
CA LEU A 12 -0.82 17.41 2.63
C LEU A 12 -1.35 16.66 3.85
N ALA A 13 -1.41 15.33 3.80
CA ALA A 13 -1.88 14.52 4.93
C ALA A 13 -0.99 14.66 6.16
N LEU A 14 0.35 14.65 5.96
CA LEU A 14 1.31 14.89 7.04
C LEU A 14 1.14 16.27 7.65
N ALA A 15 1.05 17.32 6.81
CA ALA A 15 0.84 18.69 7.27
C ALA A 15 -0.45 18.82 8.08
N ARG A 16 -1.56 18.27 7.58
CA ARG A 16 -2.86 18.27 8.24
C ARG A 16 -2.81 17.56 9.59
N ALA A 17 -2.26 16.35 9.64
CA ALA A 17 -2.13 15.60 10.89
C ALA A 17 -1.29 16.34 11.93
N MET A 18 -0.20 17.00 11.52
CA MET A 18 0.67 17.78 12.41
C MET A 18 0.00 19.07 12.89
N GLU A 19 -0.92 19.66 12.12
CA GLU A 19 -1.73 20.81 12.55
C GLU A 19 -2.74 20.43 13.61
N GLU A 20 -3.42 19.28 13.42
CA GLU A 20 -4.50 18.82 14.27
C GLU A 20 -4.03 18.21 15.60
N ASP A 21 -2.83 17.60 15.60
CA ASP A 21 -2.29 16.92 16.79
C ASP A 21 -0.82 17.25 17.00
N ALA A 22 -0.52 17.90 18.13
CA ALA A 22 0.82 18.28 18.54
C ALA A 22 1.74 17.06 18.82
N ASN A 23 1.16 15.87 19.05
CA ASN A 23 1.90 14.64 19.30
C ASN A 23 2.40 13.97 18.01
N VAL A 24 1.95 14.40 16.83
CA VAL A 24 2.44 13.88 15.54
C VAL A 24 3.84 14.41 15.27
N VAL A 25 4.79 13.52 15.08
CA VAL A 25 6.21 13.81 14.81
C VAL A 25 6.64 13.05 13.56
N VAL A 26 7.29 13.72 12.62
CA VAL A 26 7.87 13.10 11.41
C VAL A 26 9.37 12.93 11.62
N LEU A 27 9.91 11.73 11.34
CA LEU A 27 11.34 11.47 11.48
C LEU A 27 11.84 10.55 10.35
N GLY A 28 13.12 10.71 10.01
CA GLY A 28 13.75 9.92 8.96
C GLY A 28 14.99 10.59 8.41
N GLU A 29 15.59 9.98 7.42
CA GLU A 29 16.77 10.50 6.75
C GLU A 29 16.37 11.60 5.77
N ASP A 30 16.99 12.78 5.88
CA ASP A 30 16.77 13.94 5.01
C ASP A 30 15.32 14.48 5.00
N VAL A 31 14.47 14.11 5.95
CA VAL A 31 13.05 14.52 5.98
C VAL A 31 12.85 15.99 6.36
N GLY A 32 13.83 16.61 7.01
CA GLY A 32 13.80 18.00 7.48
C GLY A 32 14.12 19.00 6.39
N VAL A 33 15.34 19.48 6.36
CA VAL A 33 15.79 20.56 5.44
C VAL A 33 15.60 20.16 3.98
N ASN A 34 15.94 18.92 3.63
CA ASN A 34 15.83 18.41 2.26
C ASN A 34 14.40 18.05 1.85
N GLY A 35 13.50 17.77 2.80
CA GLY A 35 12.11 17.40 2.52
C GLY A 35 11.93 15.98 2.01
N GLY A 36 12.83 15.06 2.35
CA GLY A 36 12.85 13.67 1.95
C GLY A 36 13.36 13.43 0.53
N VAL A 37 13.79 12.19 0.25
CA VAL A 37 14.36 11.80 -1.07
C VAL A 37 13.35 11.97 -2.21
N PHE A 38 12.07 11.77 -1.96
CA PHE A 38 10.99 11.98 -2.92
C PHE A 38 10.22 13.29 -2.72
N ARG A 39 10.66 14.14 -1.79
CA ARG A 39 10.02 15.44 -1.46
C ARG A 39 8.65 15.30 -0.78
N ALA A 40 8.41 14.18 -0.11
CA ALA A 40 7.16 13.94 0.60
C ALA A 40 6.99 14.81 1.86
N THR A 41 8.10 15.31 2.44
CA THR A 41 8.10 16.13 3.66
C THR A 41 8.55 17.58 3.43
N VAL A 42 8.61 18.01 2.17
CA VAL A 42 9.05 19.37 1.82
C VAL A 42 8.24 20.44 2.55
N GLY A 43 8.93 21.40 3.16
CA GLY A 43 8.31 22.54 3.86
C GLY A 43 7.81 22.22 5.28
N LEU A 44 7.71 20.96 5.68
CA LEU A 44 7.18 20.60 7.02
C LEU A 44 8.07 21.10 8.15
N GLN A 45 9.40 20.98 8.04
CA GLN A 45 10.30 21.47 9.09
C GLN A 45 10.26 22.98 9.26
N GLN A 46 10.11 23.74 8.16
CA GLN A 46 9.95 25.21 8.21
C GLN A 46 8.66 25.61 8.94
N ARG A 47 7.61 24.80 8.82
CA ARG A 47 6.29 25.06 9.37
C ARG A 47 6.16 24.61 10.81
N PHE A 48 6.69 23.44 11.18
CA PHE A 48 6.47 22.78 12.47
C PHE A 48 7.70 22.72 13.36
N GLY A 49 8.86 23.11 12.88
CA GLY A 49 10.11 23.12 13.63
C GLY A 49 10.87 21.79 13.58
N SER A 50 12.17 21.87 13.90
CA SER A 50 13.08 20.71 13.89
C SER A 50 12.81 19.70 15.01
N GLU A 51 12.09 20.11 16.06
CA GLU A 51 11.68 19.19 17.14
C GLU A 51 10.53 18.26 16.75
N ARG A 52 9.78 18.62 15.70
CA ARG A 52 8.66 17.82 15.18
C ARG A 52 8.91 17.23 13.80
N VAL A 53 9.91 17.71 13.07
CA VAL A 53 10.39 17.13 11.82
C VAL A 53 11.88 16.90 11.96
N ILE A 54 12.24 15.66 12.24
CA ILE A 54 13.55 15.29 12.78
C ILE A 54 14.37 14.57 11.73
N ASP A 55 15.49 15.17 11.31
CA ASP A 55 16.51 14.46 10.53
C ASP A 55 17.25 13.49 11.42
N THR A 56 17.25 12.21 11.05
CA THR A 56 17.97 11.16 11.78
C THR A 56 19.32 10.87 11.11
N PRO A 57 20.27 10.26 11.81
CA PRO A 57 21.38 9.57 11.17
C PRO A 57 20.87 8.48 10.22
N LEU A 58 21.70 8.07 9.25
CA LEU A 58 21.43 6.96 8.33
C LEU A 58 21.43 5.63 9.12
N SER A 59 20.26 5.26 9.59
CA SER A 59 20.04 4.00 10.33
C SER A 59 18.55 3.70 10.44
N GLU A 60 18.04 2.86 9.57
CA GLU A 60 16.61 2.51 9.51
C GLU A 60 16.15 1.74 10.74
N LEU A 61 17.06 0.93 11.32
CA LEU A 61 16.83 0.27 12.61
C LEU A 61 16.58 1.29 13.72
N LEU A 62 17.37 2.39 13.75
CA LEU A 62 17.18 3.47 14.72
C LEU A 62 15.84 4.18 14.50
N ILE A 63 15.51 4.52 13.25
CA ILE A 63 14.24 5.20 12.90
C ILE A 63 13.05 4.39 13.42
N SER A 64 12.99 3.10 13.10
CA SER A 64 11.89 2.23 13.54
C SER A 64 11.88 2.03 15.07
N GLY A 65 13.04 1.91 15.71
CA GLY A 65 13.16 1.82 17.17
C GLY A 65 12.72 3.11 17.89
N LEU A 66 13.08 4.28 17.35
CA LEU A 66 12.61 5.57 17.86
C LEU A 66 11.08 5.67 17.75
N CYS A 67 10.49 5.25 16.61
CA CYS A 67 9.03 5.23 16.46
C CYS A 67 8.36 4.38 17.54
N VAL A 68 8.87 3.19 17.85
CA VAL A 68 8.32 2.34 18.91
C VAL A 68 8.43 3.03 20.28
N GLY A 69 9.60 3.60 20.59
CA GLY A 69 9.84 4.28 21.86
C GLY A 69 8.97 5.53 22.04
N MET A 70 8.86 6.37 21.02
CA MET A 70 8.01 7.57 21.00
C MET A 70 6.51 7.20 21.14
N ALA A 71 6.06 6.18 20.42
CA ALA A 71 4.68 5.70 20.51
C ALA A 71 4.34 5.19 21.92
N ALA A 72 5.25 4.46 22.56
CA ALA A 72 5.09 4.00 23.94
C ALA A 72 5.03 5.15 24.96
N GLN A 73 5.54 6.34 24.62
CA GLN A 73 5.46 7.56 25.42
C GLN A 73 4.28 8.48 25.06
N GLY A 74 3.39 8.05 24.16
CA GLY A 74 2.18 8.78 23.78
C GLY A 74 2.32 9.74 22.62
N LEU A 75 3.46 9.76 21.93
CA LEU A 75 3.61 10.45 20.65
C LEU A 75 3.04 9.60 19.51
N LYS A 76 2.83 10.23 18.36
CA LYS A 76 2.41 9.60 17.10
C LYS A 76 3.49 9.78 16.05
N PRO A 77 4.57 9.00 16.10
CA PRO A 77 5.66 9.11 15.15
C PRO A 77 5.29 8.57 13.78
N VAL A 78 5.68 9.32 12.75
CA VAL A 78 5.63 8.90 11.35
C VAL A 78 7.07 8.81 10.86
N GLY A 79 7.60 7.59 10.82
CA GLY A 79 8.95 7.30 10.34
C GLY A 79 8.97 7.12 8.83
N GLU A 80 9.90 7.79 8.14
CA GLU A 80 10.18 7.56 6.71
C GLU A 80 11.39 6.65 6.55
N ILE A 81 11.21 5.56 5.80
CA ILE A 81 12.29 4.74 5.25
C ILE A 81 12.38 5.05 3.76
N GLN A 82 13.57 5.37 3.26
CA GLN A 82 13.72 5.95 1.92
C GLN A 82 13.33 5.02 0.76
N PHE A 83 13.47 3.69 0.94
CA PHE A 83 13.08 2.67 -0.03
C PHE A 83 12.69 1.37 0.66
N MET A 84 11.82 0.59 0.02
CA MET A 84 11.32 -0.69 0.58
C MET A 84 12.45 -1.65 0.95
N GLY A 85 13.51 -1.76 0.14
CA GLY A 85 14.66 -2.63 0.43
C GLY A 85 15.45 -2.23 1.66
N PHE A 86 15.34 -0.98 2.10
CA PHE A 86 15.97 -0.48 3.32
C PHE A 86 15.12 -0.73 4.58
N LEU A 87 13.89 -1.22 4.41
CA LEU A 87 13.03 -1.57 5.53
C LEU A 87 13.46 -2.89 6.22
N TYR A 88 14.26 -3.73 5.60
CA TYR A 88 14.64 -5.03 6.18
C TYR A 88 15.27 -4.94 7.57
N PRO A 89 16.16 -4.01 7.90
CA PRO A 89 16.65 -3.83 9.27
C PRO A 89 15.55 -3.46 10.28
N CYS A 90 14.45 -2.86 9.82
CA CYS A 90 13.32 -2.48 10.69
C CYS A 90 12.46 -3.67 11.12
N ILE A 91 12.58 -4.82 10.45
CA ILE A 91 11.74 -6.01 10.71
C ILE A 91 11.82 -6.43 12.18
N ASP A 92 12.99 -6.36 12.81
CA ASP A 92 13.13 -6.67 14.23
C ASP A 92 12.22 -5.79 15.09
N GLN A 93 12.22 -4.47 14.86
CA GLN A 93 11.41 -3.52 15.61
C GLN A 93 9.92 -3.70 15.36
N LEU A 94 9.55 -3.98 14.10
CA LEU A 94 8.16 -4.23 13.72
C LEU A 94 7.63 -5.53 14.34
N VAL A 95 8.37 -6.65 14.18
CA VAL A 95 7.94 -7.98 14.64
C VAL A 95 8.04 -8.11 16.15
N ASN A 96 9.18 -7.73 16.74
CA ASN A 96 9.44 -8.00 18.15
C ASN A 96 8.88 -6.96 19.09
N HIS A 97 8.60 -5.74 18.63
CA HIS A 97 8.18 -4.63 19.49
C HIS A 97 6.85 -4.03 19.05
N ALA A 98 6.75 -3.36 17.92
CA ALA A 98 5.55 -2.61 17.50
C ALA A 98 4.29 -3.49 17.50
N SER A 99 4.31 -4.60 16.78
CA SER A 99 3.16 -5.49 16.61
C SER A 99 2.69 -6.15 17.93
N ARG A 100 3.57 -6.24 18.93
CA ARG A 100 3.31 -6.98 20.18
C ARG A 100 3.11 -6.09 21.39
N LEU A 101 3.35 -4.79 21.28
CA LEU A 101 3.35 -3.87 22.43
C LEU A 101 2.00 -3.90 23.17
N ARG A 102 0.89 -3.81 22.46
CA ARG A 102 -0.46 -3.91 23.04
C ARG A 102 -0.68 -5.23 23.77
N ASN A 103 -0.34 -6.35 23.14
CA ASN A 103 -0.52 -7.67 23.74
C ASN A 103 0.37 -7.89 24.97
N ARG A 104 1.66 -7.54 24.90
CA ARG A 104 2.61 -7.67 26.02
C ARG A 104 2.23 -6.84 27.23
N THR A 105 1.64 -5.68 26.99
CA THR A 105 1.23 -4.77 28.08
C THR A 105 -0.22 -4.99 28.50
N GLN A 106 -0.91 -6.01 27.97
CA GLN A 106 -2.32 -6.29 28.25
C GLN A 106 -3.21 -5.07 28.00
N GLY A 107 -2.96 -4.36 26.91
CA GLY A 107 -3.72 -3.19 26.48
C GLY A 107 -3.36 -1.87 27.21
N ARG A 108 -2.41 -1.87 28.16
CA ARG A 108 -1.99 -0.63 28.84
C ARG A 108 -1.29 0.37 27.94
N LEU A 109 -0.56 -0.13 26.94
CA LEU A 109 0.09 0.67 25.90
C LEU A 109 -0.44 0.26 24.53
N SER A 110 -0.56 1.23 23.64
CA SER A 110 -0.72 1.05 22.22
C SER A 110 0.55 1.46 21.50
N CYS A 111 0.60 1.28 20.18
CA CYS A 111 1.75 1.66 19.37
C CYS A 111 1.29 2.50 18.17
N PRO A 112 0.80 3.74 18.39
CA PRO A 112 0.28 4.61 17.34
C PRO A 112 1.41 5.18 16.49
N MET A 113 2.06 4.34 15.71
CA MET A 113 3.14 4.72 14.79
C MET A 113 2.79 4.38 13.35
N VAL A 114 3.27 5.19 12.44
CA VAL A 114 3.28 4.88 11.02
C VAL A 114 4.73 4.72 10.56
N LEU A 115 5.04 3.62 9.89
CA LEU A 115 6.28 3.48 9.15
C LEU A 115 5.95 3.53 7.67
N ARG A 116 6.33 4.62 7.00
CA ARG A 116 6.05 4.82 5.58
C ARG A 116 7.30 4.59 4.73
N THR A 117 7.11 3.98 3.58
CA THR A 117 8.22 3.70 2.65
C THR A 117 7.74 3.66 1.20
N PRO A 118 8.52 4.19 0.26
CA PRO A 118 8.33 3.96 -1.16
C PRO A 118 8.38 2.46 -1.47
N HIS A 119 7.51 1.98 -2.36
CA HIS A 119 7.30 0.56 -2.64
C HIS A 119 7.27 0.30 -4.14
N GLY A 120 7.88 -0.82 -4.54
CA GLY A 120 7.81 -1.35 -5.90
C GLY A 120 8.76 -0.69 -6.89
N GLY A 121 8.79 -1.25 -8.09
CA GLY A 121 9.61 -0.81 -9.21
C GLY A 121 8.92 0.16 -10.15
N GLY A 122 9.46 0.25 -11.38
CA GLY A 122 8.91 1.10 -12.43
C GLY A 122 9.51 2.50 -12.51
N ILE A 123 10.53 2.78 -11.71
CA ILE A 123 11.25 4.07 -11.66
C ILE A 123 12.67 3.98 -12.23
N ARG A 124 13.04 2.84 -12.81
CA ARG A 124 14.37 2.57 -13.37
C ARG A 124 15.51 2.66 -12.35
N ALA A 125 15.21 2.32 -11.10
CA ALA A 125 16.20 2.23 -10.03
C ALA A 125 16.85 0.83 -9.98
N PRO A 126 17.97 0.66 -9.24
CA PRO A 126 18.51 -0.66 -8.92
C PRO A 126 17.47 -1.55 -8.22
N GLU A 127 17.70 -2.86 -8.26
CA GLU A 127 16.78 -3.88 -7.72
C GLU A 127 16.39 -3.62 -6.26
N HIS A 128 17.36 -3.25 -5.41
CA HIS A 128 17.14 -2.98 -3.99
C HIS A 128 16.25 -1.76 -3.71
N HIS A 129 16.09 -0.87 -4.68
CA HIS A 129 15.18 0.28 -4.62
C HIS A 129 13.80 -0.04 -5.21
N SER A 130 13.57 -1.27 -5.65
CA SER A 130 12.40 -1.70 -6.42
C SER A 130 11.70 -2.92 -5.81
N GLU A 131 11.88 -3.12 -4.51
CA GLU A 131 11.33 -4.27 -3.79
C GLU A 131 9.81 -4.17 -3.59
N SER A 132 9.15 -5.33 -3.68
CA SER A 132 7.71 -5.52 -3.45
C SER A 132 7.52 -6.66 -2.46
N THR A 133 7.60 -6.36 -1.16
CA THR A 133 7.63 -7.37 -0.09
C THR A 133 6.44 -7.25 0.87
N GLU A 134 5.31 -6.75 0.38
CA GLU A 134 4.08 -6.57 1.15
C GLU A 134 3.61 -7.86 1.84
N ALA A 135 3.77 -9.01 1.19
CA ALA A 135 3.34 -10.29 1.77
C ALA A 135 4.10 -10.67 3.06
N MET A 136 5.38 -10.31 3.15
CA MET A 136 6.18 -10.54 4.36
C MET A 136 5.63 -9.74 5.56
N LEU A 137 5.22 -8.50 5.31
CA LEU A 137 4.64 -7.62 6.33
C LEU A 137 3.20 -8.04 6.69
N ALA A 138 2.40 -8.44 5.70
CA ALA A 138 1.04 -8.92 5.90
C ALA A 138 0.99 -10.19 6.76
N HIS A 139 2.05 -11.00 6.77
CA HIS A 139 2.16 -12.18 7.62
C HIS A 139 2.27 -11.85 9.12
N ILE A 140 2.67 -10.64 9.49
CA ILE A 140 2.96 -10.27 10.90
C ILE A 140 1.65 -9.90 11.63
N PRO A 141 1.18 -10.70 12.62
CA PRO A 141 0.02 -10.34 13.42
C PRO A 141 0.27 -9.08 14.24
N GLY A 142 -0.73 -8.19 14.33
CA GLY A 142 -0.64 -6.95 15.09
C GLY A 142 -0.05 -5.75 14.31
N LEU A 143 0.29 -5.93 13.02
CA LEU A 143 0.56 -4.84 12.10
C LEU A 143 -0.65 -4.61 11.19
N ARG A 144 -0.90 -3.34 10.84
CA ARG A 144 -1.73 -2.98 9.71
C ARG A 144 -0.83 -2.67 8.50
N LEU A 145 -1.32 -2.99 7.31
CA LEU A 145 -0.57 -2.78 6.07
C LEU A 145 -1.47 -2.09 5.05
N VAL A 146 -1.08 -0.89 4.63
CA VAL A 146 -1.88 -0.02 3.75
C VAL A 146 -1.05 0.36 2.53
N MET A 147 -1.68 0.35 1.35
CA MET A 147 -1.04 0.73 0.08
C MET A 147 -2.02 1.48 -0.81
N PRO A 148 -1.97 2.82 -0.85
CA PRO A 148 -2.89 3.62 -1.67
C PRO A 148 -2.64 3.46 -3.16
N SER A 149 -3.67 3.66 -3.98
CA SER A 149 -3.60 3.59 -5.44
C SER A 149 -3.82 4.93 -6.16
N SER A 150 -4.17 5.98 -5.41
CA SER A 150 -4.44 7.32 -5.94
C SER A 150 -4.06 8.41 -4.93
N PRO A 151 -3.93 9.69 -5.37
CA PRO A 151 -3.68 10.82 -4.47
C PRO A 151 -4.74 10.97 -3.38
N GLU A 152 -6.02 10.83 -3.72
CA GLU A 152 -7.14 10.91 -2.78
C GLU A 152 -7.04 9.83 -1.69
N ARG A 153 -6.74 8.58 -2.11
CA ARG A 153 -6.54 7.48 -1.15
C ARG A 153 -5.29 7.67 -0.32
N ALA A 154 -4.21 8.19 -0.90
CA ALA A 154 -2.99 8.48 -0.15
C ALA A 154 -3.25 9.48 0.98
N TYR A 155 -3.99 10.56 0.71
CA TYR A 155 -4.35 11.55 1.72
C TYR A 155 -5.23 10.94 2.82
N GLY A 156 -6.39 10.38 2.46
CA GLY A 156 -7.37 9.92 3.44
C GLY A 156 -6.91 8.70 4.24
N LEU A 157 -6.24 7.73 3.60
CA LEU A 157 -5.72 6.55 4.29
C LEU A 157 -4.52 6.86 5.18
N LEU A 158 -3.66 7.83 4.81
CA LEU A 158 -2.54 8.24 5.67
C LEU A 158 -3.05 8.96 6.91
N LEU A 159 -4.07 9.81 6.80
CA LEU A 159 -4.73 10.40 7.96
C LEU A 159 -5.32 9.34 8.89
N ALA A 160 -6.01 8.34 8.33
CA ALA A 160 -6.52 7.22 9.10
C ALA A 160 -5.40 6.44 9.81
N ALA A 161 -4.30 6.16 9.11
CA ALA A 161 -3.14 5.46 9.65
C ALA A 161 -2.49 6.21 10.82
N ILE A 162 -2.34 7.55 10.72
CA ILE A 162 -1.75 8.37 11.81
C ILE A 162 -2.69 8.45 13.03
N ARG A 163 -3.98 8.35 12.81
CA ARG A 163 -4.99 8.36 13.89
C ARG A 163 -5.22 6.98 14.53
N ASP A 164 -4.75 5.91 13.87
CA ASP A 164 -4.90 4.53 14.37
C ASP A 164 -4.06 4.31 15.64
N PRO A 165 -4.62 3.64 16.67
CA PRO A 165 -3.87 3.33 17.88
C PRO A 165 -2.86 2.19 17.74
N ASP A 166 -2.89 1.45 16.64
CA ASP A 166 -2.02 0.32 16.34
C ASP A 166 -1.01 0.63 15.23
N PRO A 167 0.11 -0.10 15.15
CA PRO A 167 1.16 0.23 14.18
C PRO A 167 0.72 -0.04 12.75
N VAL A 168 0.94 0.93 11.89
CA VAL A 168 0.64 0.87 10.46
C VAL A 168 1.94 0.94 9.66
N VAL A 169 2.13 0.01 8.72
CA VAL A 169 3.11 0.16 7.64
C VAL A 169 2.37 0.68 6.42
N PHE A 170 2.82 1.85 5.94
CA PHE A 170 2.19 2.56 4.83
C PHE A 170 3.10 2.51 3.61
N LEU A 171 2.74 1.69 2.63
CA LEU A 171 3.51 1.43 1.42
C LEU A 171 3.10 2.40 0.32
N GLU A 172 4.03 3.19 -0.18
CA GLU A 172 3.78 4.25 -1.15
C GLU A 172 4.27 3.84 -2.55
N PRO A 173 3.37 3.50 -3.49
CA PRO A 173 3.78 2.99 -4.80
C PRO A 173 4.56 4.03 -5.60
N THR A 174 5.89 3.86 -5.70
CA THR A 174 6.81 4.82 -6.33
C THR A 174 6.45 5.16 -7.77
N ARG A 175 6.01 4.17 -8.54
CA ARG A 175 5.70 4.31 -9.97
C ARG A 175 4.56 5.31 -10.24
N ILE A 176 3.66 5.47 -9.28
CA ILE A 176 2.53 6.40 -9.40
C ILE A 176 2.69 7.69 -8.58
N TYR A 177 3.82 7.89 -7.89
CA TYR A 177 4.07 9.08 -7.08
C TYR A 177 3.82 10.39 -7.82
N ARG A 178 4.23 10.47 -9.11
CA ARG A 178 4.08 11.66 -9.96
C ARG A 178 3.38 11.37 -11.28
N ALA A 179 3.01 10.10 -11.53
CA ALA A 179 2.47 9.68 -12.82
C ALA A 179 0.98 10.02 -12.99
N SER A 180 0.27 10.19 -11.89
CA SER A 180 -1.14 10.57 -11.89
C SER A 180 -1.39 11.75 -10.96
N LYS A 181 -2.32 12.59 -11.33
CA LYS A 181 -2.85 13.65 -10.47
C LYS A 181 -4.30 13.34 -10.14
N GLY A 182 -4.73 13.79 -8.98
CA GLY A 182 -6.11 13.68 -8.52
C GLY A 182 -6.52 14.91 -7.74
N GLN A 183 -7.81 15.12 -7.64
CA GLN A 183 -8.36 16.19 -6.81
C GLN A 183 -8.37 15.73 -5.35
N VAL A 184 -7.68 16.45 -4.50
CA VAL A 184 -7.65 16.20 -3.05
C VAL A 184 -8.18 17.42 -2.34
N GLU A 185 -9.19 17.21 -1.50
CA GLU A 185 -9.70 18.22 -0.60
C GLU A 185 -8.98 18.08 0.75
N ASP A 186 -8.22 19.13 1.11
CA ASP A 186 -7.51 19.16 2.39
C ASP A 186 -8.48 19.59 3.52
N ASN A 187 -9.45 18.74 3.81
CA ASN A 187 -10.51 18.95 4.81
C ASN A 187 -10.30 18.16 6.12
N GLY A 188 -9.22 17.36 6.22
CA GLY A 188 -8.95 16.49 7.37
C GLY A 188 -9.78 15.21 7.40
N GLU A 189 -10.55 14.91 6.36
CA GLU A 189 -11.36 13.69 6.28
C GLU A 189 -10.51 12.46 6.01
N ALA A 190 -10.59 11.48 6.91
CA ALA A 190 -9.90 10.21 6.77
C ALA A 190 -10.78 9.20 6.02
N LEU A 191 -10.14 8.37 5.20
CA LEU A 191 -10.80 7.20 4.62
C LEU A 191 -10.73 6.01 5.57
N PRO A 192 -11.75 5.15 5.61
CA PRO A 192 -11.72 3.97 6.47
C PRO A 192 -10.60 3.02 6.06
N LEU A 193 -9.85 2.53 7.06
CA LEU A 193 -8.99 1.36 6.90
C LEU A 193 -9.86 0.09 6.86
N ASP A 194 -9.28 -1.03 6.42
CA ASP A 194 -9.93 -2.35 6.40
C ASP A 194 -11.14 -2.46 5.43
N VAL A 195 -11.27 -1.50 4.51
CA VAL A 195 -12.33 -1.45 3.49
C VAL A 195 -11.69 -1.44 2.10
N ALA A 196 -12.19 -2.29 1.21
CA ALA A 196 -11.83 -2.29 -0.20
C ALA A 196 -12.72 -1.32 -0.99
N PHE A 197 -12.17 -0.76 -2.06
CA PHE A 197 -12.87 0.19 -2.92
C PHE A 197 -13.24 -0.46 -4.25
N VAL A 198 -14.54 -0.53 -4.55
CA VAL A 198 -15.02 -0.93 -5.88
C VAL A 198 -14.90 0.27 -6.81
N LEU A 199 -13.90 0.24 -7.70
CA LEU A 199 -13.58 1.35 -8.61
C LEU A 199 -14.41 1.32 -9.89
N ARG A 200 -14.85 0.13 -10.27
CA ARG A 200 -15.67 -0.14 -11.44
C ARG A 200 -16.60 -1.30 -11.14
N GLN A 201 -17.87 -1.15 -11.44
CA GLN A 201 -18.84 -2.23 -11.37
C GLN A 201 -18.71 -3.13 -12.61
N GLY A 202 -18.89 -4.44 -12.41
CA GLY A 202 -18.87 -5.43 -13.48
C GLY A 202 -19.63 -6.70 -13.09
N ARG A 203 -19.91 -7.55 -14.05
CA ARG A 203 -20.72 -8.77 -13.86
C ARG A 203 -20.06 -10.05 -14.33
N ASP A 204 -19.03 -9.97 -15.17
CA ASP A 204 -18.47 -11.15 -15.86
C ASP A 204 -17.22 -11.72 -15.14
N VAL A 205 -16.45 -10.86 -14.49
CA VAL A 205 -15.21 -11.22 -13.78
C VAL A 205 -14.84 -10.15 -12.75
N THR A 206 -14.23 -10.56 -11.62
CA THR A 206 -13.66 -9.65 -10.63
C THR A 206 -12.14 -9.56 -10.82
N LEU A 207 -11.64 -8.34 -10.97
CA LEU A 207 -10.20 -8.01 -10.98
C LEU A 207 -9.84 -7.39 -9.64
N ILE A 208 -8.96 -8.03 -8.87
CA ILE A 208 -8.52 -7.55 -7.56
C ILE A 208 -7.09 -7.05 -7.68
N SER A 209 -6.84 -5.83 -7.19
CA SER A 209 -5.51 -5.23 -7.25
C SER A 209 -5.27 -4.28 -6.08
N TRP A 210 -4.06 -3.75 -5.98
CA TRP A 210 -3.66 -2.73 -5.00
C TRP A 210 -2.46 -1.92 -5.49
N GLY A 211 -2.26 -0.76 -4.90
CA GLY A 211 -1.13 0.11 -5.19
C GLY A 211 -1.03 0.49 -6.67
N ALA A 212 0.19 0.44 -7.21
CA ALA A 212 0.45 0.87 -8.59
C ALA A 212 -0.25 0.02 -9.65
N ALA A 213 -0.49 -1.28 -9.37
CA ALA A 213 -1.08 -2.20 -10.35
C ALA A 213 -2.57 -1.92 -10.63
N VAL A 214 -3.23 -1.15 -9.77
CA VAL A 214 -4.63 -0.72 -9.99
C VAL A 214 -4.78 0.07 -11.29
N ARG A 215 -3.81 0.88 -11.65
CA ARG A 215 -3.81 1.65 -12.90
C ARG A 215 -3.88 0.74 -14.14
N GLU A 216 -3.01 -0.26 -14.21
CA GLU A 216 -3.01 -1.23 -15.31
C GLU A 216 -4.27 -2.10 -15.29
N THR A 217 -4.81 -2.40 -14.10
CA THR A 217 -6.04 -3.18 -13.95
C THR A 217 -7.26 -2.43 -14.48
N LEU A 218 -7.38 -1.12 -14.20
CA LEU A 218 -8.43 -0.27 -14.76
C LEU A 218 -8.31 -0.16 -16.29
N ALA A 219 -7.11 0.08 -16.82
CA ALA A 219 -6.88 0.12 -18.26
C ALA A 219 -7.21 -1.21 -18.95
N ALA A 220 -6.89 -2.34 -18.30
CA ALA A 220 -7.28 -3.66 -18.79
C ALA A 220 -8.81 -3.86 -18.80
N ALA A 221 -9.51 -3.35 -17.77
CA ALA A 221 -10.96 -3.40 -17.73
C ALA A 221 -11.61 -2.59 -18.85
N ASP A 222 -11.01 -1.48 -19.28
CA ASP A 222 -11.47 -0.70 -20.43
C ASP A 222 -11.28 -1.48 -21.76
N GLU A 223 -10.11 -2.13 -21.94
CA GLU A 223 -9.88 -2.97 -23.13
C GLU A 223 -10.81 -4.20 -23.16
N LEU A 224 -11.11 -4.80 -22.00
CA LEU A 224 -12.03 -5.92 -21.87
C LEU A 224 -13.48 -5.51 -22.19
N ALA A 225 -13.90 -4.33 -21.76
CA ALA A 225 -15.24 -3.80 -22.08
C ALA A 225 -15.43 -3.61 -23.59
N ALA A 226 -14.39 -3.17 -24.32
CA ALA A 226 -14.42 -3.09 -25.77
C ALA A 226 -14.57 -4.48 -26.45
N GLN A 227 -14.26 -5.57 -25.71
CA GLN A 227 -14.43 -6.96 -26.13
C GLN A 227 -15.74 -7.58 -25.60
N GLY A 228 -16.59 -6.80 -24.92
CA GLY A 228 -17.87 -7.25 -24.36
C GLY A 228 -17.75 -7.96 -23.01
N ILE A 229 -16.61 -7.85 -22.31
CA ILE A 229 -16.39 -8.41 -20.96
C ILE A 229 -16.46 -7.28 -19.93
N GLU A 230 -17.46 -7.32 -19.05
CA GLU A 230 -17.64 -6.32 -18.00
C GLU A 230 -16.95 -6.75 -16.70
N ALA A 231 -15.73 -6.25 -16.51
CA ALA A 231 -14.92 -6.53 -15.33
C ALA A 231 -15.26 -5.58 -14.17
N GLU A 232 -15.50 -6.16 -12.99
CA GLU A 232 -15.49 -5.41 -11.72
C GLU A 232 -14.05 -5.23 -11.26
N VAL A 233 -13.67 -4.01 -10.85
CA VAL A 233 -12.33 -3.72 -10.37
C VAL A 233 -12.38 -3.32 -8.90
N ILE A 234 -11.65 -4.06 -8.07
CA ILE A 234 -11.50 -3.83 -6.63
C ILE A 234 -10.07 -3.42 -6.33
N ASP A 235 -9.93 -2.28 -5.65
CA ASP A 235 -8.70 -1.83 -5.01
C ASP A 235 -8.77 -2.20 -3.51
N LEU A 236 -7.90 -3.10 -3.05
CA LEU A 236 -7.88 -3.52 -1.65
C LEU A 236 -7.45 -2.39 -0.72
N ALA A 237 -6.53 -1.54 -1.16
CA ALA A 237 -5.94 -0.44 -0.41
C ALA A 237 -5.39 -0.80 0.98
N THR A 238 -6.08 -1.61 1.77
CA THR A 238 -5.57 -2.23 3.01
C THR A 238 -5.34 -3.72 2.78
N LEU A 239 -4.10 -4.17 3.01
CA LEU A 239 -3.70 -5.56 2.83
C LEU A 239 -3.73 -6.36 4.14
N LYS A 240 -3.70 -5.69 5.30
CA LYS A 240 -3.79 -6.32 6.61
C LYS A 240 -4.45 -5.39 7.63
N PRO A 241 -5.60 -5.79 8.21
CA PRO A 241 -6.52 -6.80 7.68
C PRO A 241 -7.10 -6.33 6.34
N TYR A 242 -7.43 -7.23 5.42
CA TYR A 242 -8.09 -6.86 4.17
C TYR A 242 -9.59 -7.18 4.22
N ASP A 243 -10.35 -6.54 3.35
CA ASP A 243 -11.80 -6.68 3.26
C ASP A 243 -12.19 -7.98 2.53
N GLU A 244 -12.22 -9.08 3.27
CA GLU A 244 -12.60 -10.39 2.78
C GLU A 244 -14.05 -10.42 2.25
N GLU A 245 -14.96 -9.71 2.92
CA GLU A 245 -16.37 -9.74 2.59
C GLU A 245 -16.66 -9.07 1.24
N THR A 246 -16.03 -7.93 0.94
CA THR A 246 -16.14 -7.28 -0.37
C THR A 246 -15.57 -8.18 -1.47
N VAL A 247 -14.41 -8.81 -1.24
CA VAL A 247 -13.79 -9.75 -2.17
C VAL A 247 -14.72 -10.93 -2.45
N LEU A 248 -15.22 -11.58 -1.41
CA LEU A 248 -16.12 -12.73 -1.52
C LEU A 248 -17.43 -12.36 -2.23
N ALA A 249 -18.08 -11.28 -1.81
CA ALA A 249 -19.34 -10.84 -2.39
C ALA A 249 -19.23 -10.57 -3.90
N SER A 250 -18.14 -9.94 -4.32
CA SER A 250 -17.85 -9.67 -5.73
C SER A 250 -17.63 -10.97 -6.52
N VAL A 251 -16.73 -11.84 -6.04
CA VAL A 251 -16.39 -13.07 -6.75
C VAL A 251 -17.56 -14.05 -6.77
N MET A 252 -18.35 -14.12 -5.72
CA MET A 252 -19.57 -14.96 -5.70
C MET A 252 -20.62 -14.50 -6.73
N ARG A 253 -20.67 -13.20 -7.03
CA ARG A 253 -21.57 -12.63 -8.04
C ARG A 253 -21.05 -12.85 -9.46
N THR A 254 -19.74 -12.65 -9.70
CA THR A 254 -19.15 -12.75 -11.05
C THR A 254 -18.74 -14.18 -11.42
N GLY A 255 -18.51 -15.05 -10.44
CA GLY A 255 -18.04 -16.43 -10.59
C GLY A 255 -16.58 -16.55 -11.06
N ARG A 256 -15.86 -15.45 -11.29
CA ARG A 256 -14.51 -15.45 -11.88
C ARG A 256 -13.63 -14.41 -11.21
N CYS A 257 -12.34 -14.75 -11.05
CA CYS A 257 -11.40 -13.87 -10.39
C CYS A 257 -10.03 -13.87 -11.04
N VAL A 258 -9.47 -12.67 -11.23
CA VAL A 258 -8.07 -12.44 -11.57
C VAL A 258 -7.46 -11.50 -10.53
N ILE A 259 -6.35 -11.91 -9.90
CA ILE A 259 -5.64 -11.12 -8.90
C ILE A 259 -4.37 -10.55 -9.53
N VAL A 260 -4.18 -9.23 -9.40
CA VAL A 260 -3.09 -8.50 -10.07
C VAL A 260 -2.23 -7.80 -9.03
N HIS A 261 -0.94 -8.13 -8.97
CA HIS A 261 0.02 -7.44 -8.10
C HIS A 261 1.45 -7.50 -8.64
N GLU A 262 2.30 -6.59 -8.17
CA GLU A 262 3.67 -6.45 -8.67
C GLU A 262 4.65 -7.48 -8.08
N ALA A 263 4.47 -7.87 -6.82
CA ALA A 263 5.34 -8.82 -6.14
C ALA A 263 5.46 -10.15 -6.90
N ALA A 264 6.52 -10.91 -6.59
CA ALA A 264 6.73 -12.25 -7.10
C ALA A 264 5.53 -13.17 -6.84
N ARG A 265 5.37 -14.20 -7.67
CA ARG A 265 4.23 -15.13 -7.61
C ARG A 265 4.24 -15.99 -6.36
N THR A 266 5.42 -16.55 -6.05
CA THR A 266 5.58 -17.45 -4.90
C THR A 266 5.56 -16.66 -3.60
N GLY A 267 4.67 -17.05 -2.67
CA GLY A 267 4.51 -16.37 -1.40
C GLY A 267 3.94 -14.95 -1.50
N GLY A 268 3.55 -14.49 -2.69
CA GLY A 268 2.91 -13.18 -2.85
C GLY A 268 1.50 -13.15 -2.24
N PHE A 269 1.06 -11.97 -1.78
CA PHE A 269 -0.21 -11.80 -1.05
C PHE A 269 -1.45 -12.27 -1.83
N GLY A 270 -1.40 -12.25 -3.17
CA GLY A 270 -2.46 -12.82 -4.00
C GLY A 270 -2.70 -14.33 -3.81
N ALA A 271 -1.77 -15.05 -3.16
CA ALA A 271 -2.00 -16.45 -2.79
C ALA A 271 -2.97 -16.59 -1.61
N GLU A 272 -2.92 -15.65 -0.66
CA GLU A 272 -3.86 -15.59 0.48
C GLU A 272 -5.29 -15.35 -0.01
N ILE A 273 -5.48 -14.41 -0.93
CA ILE A 273 -6.80 -14.16 -1.54
C ILE A 273 -7.30 -15.40 -2.30
N ALA A 274 -6.42 -16.08 -3.03
CA ALA A 274 -6.78 -17.30 -3.74
C ALA A 274 -7.16 -18.44 -2.76
N ALA A 275 -6.51 -18.52 -1.60
CA ALA A 275 -6.86 -19.46 -0.52
C ALA A 275 -8.23 -19.13 0.07
N LEU A 276 -8.50 -17.86 0.41
CA LEU A 276 -9.83 -17.41 0.86
C LEU A 276 -10.94 -17.86 -0.10
N LEU A 277 -10.73 -17.65 -1.41
CA LEU A 277 -11.71 -18.00 -2.44
C LEU A 277 -11.88 -19.53 -2.55
N ALA A 278 -10.82 -20.31 -2.35
CA ALA A 278 -10.91 -21.77 -2.32
C ALA A 278 -11.62 -22.30 -1.06
N GLU A 279 -11.47 -21.64 0.09
CA GLU A 279 -12.07 -22.04 1.36
C GLU A 279 -13.53 -21.62 1.48
N ARG A 280 -13.87 -20.39 1.05
CA ARG A 280 -15.18 -19.79 1.31
C ARG A 280 -16.00 -19.51 0.04
N GLY A 281 -15.39 -19.47 -1.13
CA GLY A 281 -16.02 -19.12 -2.41
C GLY A 281 -16.04 -20.25 -3.44
N LEU A 282 -15.50 -21.45 -3.15
CA LEU A 282 -15.25 -22.51 -4.13
C LEU A 282 -16.47 -22.87 -4.98
N THR A 283 -17.64 -23.00 -4.39
CA THR A 283 -18.87 -23.41 -5.08
C THR A 283 -19.43 -22.35 -6.01
N SER A 284 -18.96 -21.10 -5.90
CA SER A 284 -19.35 -20.00 -6.77
C SER A 284 -18.37 -19.81 -7.93
N LEU A 285 -17.20 -20.43 -7.90
CA LEU A 285 -16.20 -20.30 -8.94
C LEU A 285 -16.58 -21.06 -10.20
N LEU A 286 -16.64 -20.35 -11.32
CA LEU A 286 -16.88 -20.89 -12.68
C LEU A 286 -15.57 -21.17 -13.42
N ALA A 287 -14.43 -20.75 -12.86
CA ALA A 287 -13.09 -20.96 -13.42
C ALA A 287 -12.04 -20.94 -12.29
N PRO A 288 -10.86 -21.55 -12.50
CA PRO A 288 -9.74 -21.37 -11.58
C PRO A 288 -9.36 -19.92 -11.42
N VAL A 289 -9.03 -19.50 -10.18
CA VAL A 289 -8.50 -18.15 -9.90
C VAL A 289 -7.17 -17.95 -10.62
N ALA A 290 -7.06 -16.89 -11.41
CA ALA A 290 -5.81 -16.53 -12.08
C ALA A 290 -5.06 -15.45 -11.30
N ARG A 291 -3.73 -15.50 -11.36
CA ARG A 291 -2.85 -14.47 -10.77
C ARG A 291 -1.91 -13.91 -11.83
N VAL A 292 -1.95 -12.60 -12.04
CA VAL A 292 -1.04 -11.83 -12.89
C VAL A 292 -0.08 -11.08 -11.98
N THR A 293 1.15 -11.54 -11.90
CA THR A 293 2.14 -11.12 -10.89
C THR A 293 3.46 -10.74 -11.55
N GLY A 294 4.40 -10.22 -10.76
CA GLY A 294 5.81 -10.31 -11.08
C GLY A 294 6.26 -11.76 -11.22
N TYR A 295 7.50 -11.96 -11.59
CA TYR A 295 8.10 -13.29 -11.72
C TYR A 295 8.90 -13.64 -10.46
N ASP A 296 9.16 -14.94 -10.24
CA ASP A 296 10.01 -15.42 -9.13
C ASP A 296 11.49 -15.16 -9.44
N THR A 297 11.84 -13.89 -9.53
CA THR A 297 13.18 -13.39 -9.78
C THR A 297 13.33 -12.00 -9.14
N ILE A 298 14.54 -11.59 -8.87
CA ILE A 298 14.87 -10.23 -8.45
C ILE A 298 14.37 -9.26 -9.53
N MET A 299 13.89 -8.06 -9.12
CA MET A 299 13.48 -7.02 -10.06
C MET A 299 14.61 -6.78 -11.06
N PRO A 300 14.37 -6.97 -12.36
CA PRO A 300 15.42 -6.81 -13.34
C PRO A 300 15.83 -5.34 -13.50
N LEU A 301 17.06 -5.13 -13.94
CA LEU A 301 17.58 -3.80 -14.25
C LEU A 301 16.68 -3.06 -15.26
N PRO A 302 16.75 -1.73 -15.36
CA PRO A 302 15.81 -0.86 -16.06
C PRO A 302 15.41 -1.30 -17.48
N ARG A 303 16.31 -1.96 -18.19
CA ARG A 303 16.06 -2.44 -19.57
C ARG A 303 14.95 -3.49 -19.65
N LEU A 304 14.77 -4.31 -18.61
CA LEU A 304 13.79 -5.40 -18.56
C LEU A 304 12.68 -5.18 -17.53
N GLU A 305 12.75 -4.14 -16.74
CA GLU A 305 11.80 -3.82 -15.67
C GLU A 305 10.34 -3.88 -16.13
N GLN A 306 10.03 -3.29 -17.30
CA GLN A 306 8.68 -3.27 -17.86
C GLN A 306 8.16 -4.66 -18.27
N ARG A 307 9.03 -5.67 -18.41
CA ARG A 307 8.62 -7.05 -18.65
C ARG A 307 8.25 -7.78 -17.37
N TYR A 308 8.82 -7.34 -16.25
CA TYR A 308 8.54 -7.90 -14.92
C TYR A 308 7.16 -7.45 -14.41
N ILE A 309 6.88 -6.16 -14.52
CA ILE A 309 5.67 -5.52 -14.01
C ILE A 309 4.43 -6.07 -14.76
N PRO A 310 3.32 -6.37 -14.06
CA PRO A 310 2.06 -6.70 -14.70
C PRO A 310 1.64 -5.65 -15.73
N SER A 311 1.46 -6.07 -16.98
CA SER A 311 1.02 -5.19 -18.07
C SER A 311 -0.46 -5.38 -18.38
N VAL A 312 -1.08 -4.37 -18.98
CA VAL A 312 -2.47 -4.42 -19.46
C VAL A 312 -2.69 -5.68 -20.33
N ALA A 313 -1.80 -5.95 -21.29
CA ALA A 313 -1.90 -7.11 -22.16
C ALA A 313 -1.89 -8.46 -21.40
N ARG A 314 -1.05 -8.57 -20.33
CA ARG A 314 -1.02 -9.78 -19.48
C ARG A 314 -2.32 -9.95 -18.70
N ILE A 315 -2.90 -8.85 -18.20
CA ILE A 315 -4.15 -8.85 -17.45
C ILE A 315 -5.31 -9.23 -18.38
N VAL A 316 -5.41 -8.60 -19.56
CA VAL A 316 -6.43 -8.91 -20.57
C VAL A 316 -6.35 -10.38 -20.98
N ALA A 317 -5.16 -10.89 -21.31
CA ALA A 317 -4.99 -12.28 -21.72
C ALA A 317 -5.40 -13.27 -20.62
N ALA A 318 -5.02 -13.02 -19.36
CA ALA A 318 -5.42 -13.86 -18.24
C ALA A 318 -6.93 -13.82 -18.01
N THR A 319 -7.54 -12.64 -18.09
CA THR A 319 -8.98 -12.43 -17.88
C THR A 319 -9.79 -13.12 -18.97
N THR A 320 -9.41 -12.94 -20.25
CA THR A 320 -10.06 -13.62 -21.38
C THR A 320 -10.03 -15.15 -21.22
N LYS A 321 -8.87 -15.69 -20.81
CA LYS A 321 -8.73 -17.12 -20.55
C LYS A 321 -9.66 -17.60 -19.43
N VAL A 322 -9.80 -16.84 -18.35
CA VAL A 322 -10.71 -17.15 -17.23
C VAL A 322 -12.18 -17.08 -17.68
N CYS A 323 -12.53 -16.09 -18.49
CA CYS A 323 -13.89 -15.96 -19.03
C CYS A 323 -14.27 -17.07 -20.05
N GLN A 324 -13.29 -17.60 -20.75
CA GLN A 324 -13.47 -18.68 -21.74
C GLN A 324 -13.31 -20.09 -21.15
N PHE A 325 -13.09 -20.20 -19.84
CA PHE A 325 -12.95 -21.51 -19.18
C PHE A 325 -14.29 -22.25 -19.25
N ALA A 326 -14.26 -23.48 -19.82
CA ALA A 326 -15.40 -24.37 -20.04
C ALA A 326 -15.44 -25.49 -19.00
#